data_5810d932238e16cebf5cc11cfaf23e2d
#
_entry.id   5810d932238e16cebf5cc11cfaf23e2d
#
_cell.length_a   1.000
_cell.length_b   1.000
_cell.length_c   1.000
_cell.angle_alpha   90.00
_cell.angle_beta   90.00
_cell.angle_gamma   90.00
#
_symmetry.space_group_name_H-M   'P 1'
#
loop_
_entity.id
_entity.type
_entity.pdbx_description
1 polymer ?
#
loop_
_entity_poly.entity_id
_entity_poly.type
_entity_poly.pdbx_seq_one_letter_code
_entity_poly.pdbx_strand_id
1 'polypeptide(L)'
;YRYDARLDMRMNQEQELDAYQIVNTYSFEELCRILREYGEEKFTKPIARAIEKQRAIQPIETTFQLVDVIKSALPDKVLRQKGHPAKQTFQALRIEVNDELGALQKGLEEALSLLKPNGRCAIITFHSLEDRMVKNVFKEYSSAPYIDPRIPIKASDIKQADYNLITKKPITATDEELKENHRSHSAKLRVI
;
A
#
# COMPACT_ATOMS: atom_id res chain seq x y z
N TYR A 1 14.66 0.63 8.75
CA TYR A 1 15.82 1.25 8.08
C TYR A 1 16.41 2.45 8.82
N ARG A 2 15.88 2.83 9.98
CA ARG A 2 16.47 3.88 10.85
C ARG A 2 17.51 3.32 11.81
N TYR A 3 17.39 2.05 12.15
CA TYR A 3 18.28 1.32 13.04
C TYR A 3 18.70 0.05 12.34
N ASP A 4 19.92 -0.45 12.64
CA ASP A 4 20.32 -1.75 12.15
C ASP A 4 19.62 -2.85 12.96
N ALA A 5 18.94 -3.74 12.25
CA ALA A 5 18.20 -4.84 12.81
C ALA A 5 18.06 -5.96 11.77
N ARG A 6 17.74 -7.16 12.21
CA ARG A 6 17.40 -8.27 11.31
C ARG A 6 16.24 -7.87 10.38
N LEU A 7 16.27 -8.34 9.14
CA LEU A 7 15.19 -8.18 8.17
C LEU A 7 14.01 -9.10 8.52
N ASP A 8 13.16 -8.68 9.44
CA ASP A 8 11.96 -9.42 9.85
C ASP A 8 10.69 -8.78 9.26
N MET A 9 10.27 -7.65 9.77
CA MET A 9 9.11 -6.84 9.37
C MET A 9 7.74 -7.49 9.62
N ARG A 10 7.66 -8.66 10.26
CA ARG A 10 6.40 -9.32 10.60
C ARG A 10 5.67 -8.57 11.71
N MET A 11 4.38 -8.33 11.52
CA MET A 11 3.47 -7.88 12.58
C MET A 11 3.01 -9.07 13.42
N ASN A 12 2.68 -10.18 12.77
CA ASN A 12 2.44 -11.46 13.44
C ASN A 12 3.73 -12.28 13.47
N GLN A 13 4.30 -12.49 14.65
CA GLN A 13 5.55 -13.24 14.83
C GLN A 13 5.41 -14.75 14.60
N GLU A 14 4.18 -15.27 14.54
CA GLU A 14 3.92 -16.69 14.27
C GLU A 14 3.91 -17.03 12.77
N GLN A 15 3.80 -16.04 11.88
CA GLN A 15 3.86 -16.30 10.45
C GLN A 15 5.28 -16.64 10.00
N GLU A 16 5.39 -17.47 8.97
CA GLU A 16 6.69 -17.91 8.46
C GLU A 16 7.40 -16.87 7.62
N LEU A 17 6.66 -16.22 6.71
CA LEU A 17 7.23 -15.26 5.76
C LEU A 17 7.70 -13.98 6.46
N ASP A 18 9.01 -13.71 6.36
CA ASP A 18 9.65 -12.48 6.82
C ASP A 18 10.37 -11.74 5.66
N ALA A 19 10.85 -10.54 5.92
CA ALA A 19 11.56 -9.75 4.90
C ALA A 19 12.90 -10.37 4.50
N TYR A 20 13.54 -11.13 5.39
CA TYR A 20 14.77 -11.86 5.06
C TYR A 20 14.50 -12.91 3.98
N GLN A 21 13.44 -13.70 4.12
CA GLN A 21 13.07 -14.70 3.13
C GLN A 21 12.76 -14.05 1.77
N ILE A 22 11.97 -12.97 1.75
CA ILE A 22 11.64 -12.27 0.50
C ILE A 22 12.93 -11.83 -0.21
N VAL A 23 13.80 -11.13 0.50
CA VAL A 23 15.04 -10.57 -0.09
C VAL A 23 15.97 -11.67 -0.58
N ASN A 24 16.08 -12.79 0.15
CA ASN A 24 17.06 -13.83 -0.15
C ASN A 24 16.53 -14.97 -1.03
N THR A 25 15.21 -15.16 -1.16
CA THR A 25 14.64 -16.30 -1.89
C THR A 25 13.75 -15.96 -3.08
N TYR A 26 13.10 -14.79 -3.09
CA TYR A 26 12.22 -14.41 -4.20
C TYR A 26 13.00 -14.31 -5.53
N SER A 27 12.36 -14.73 -6.62
CA SER A 27 12.89 -14.56 -7.97
C SER A 27 13.04 -13.09 -8.35
N PHE A 28 13.81 -12.82 -9.40
CA PHE A 28 13.93 -11.47 -9.96
C PHE A 28 12.57 -10.86 -10.32
N GLU A 29 11.70 -11.67 -10.91
CA GLU A 29 10.36 -11.28 -11.34
C GLU A 29 9.49 -10.93 -10.15
N GLU A 30 9.51 -11.72 -9.08
CA GLU A 30 8.77 -11.47 -7.85
C GLU A 30 9.26 -10.22 -7.14
N LEU A 31 10.58 -10.04 -7.01
CA LEU A 31 11.16 -8.80 -6.49
C LEU A 31 10.72 -7.59 -7.32
N CYS A 32 10.78 -7.70 -8.66
CA CYS A 32 10.31 -6.63 -9.53
C CYS A 32 8.81 -6.35 -9.37
N ARG A 33 7.99 -7.37 -9.17
CA ARG A 33 6.55 -7.23 -8.93
C ARG A 33 6.30 -6.42 -7.67
N ILE A 34 6.81 -6.86 -6.53
CA ILE A 34 6.53 -6.20 -5.24
C ILE A 34 7.10 -4.78 -5.20
N LEU A 35 8.29 -4.55 -5.73
CA LEU A 35 8.90 -3.22 -5.78
C LEU A 35 8.06 -2.25 -6.62
N ARG A 36 7.48 -2.71 -7.72
CA ARG A 36 6.64 -1.90 -8.61
C ARG A 36 5.26 -1.67 -8.01
N GLU A 37 4.58 -2.75 -7.61
CA GLU A 37 3.18 -2.72 -7.23
C GLU A 37 2.99 -2.18 -5.81
N TYR A 38 3.84 -2.56 -4.87
CA TYR A 38 3.73 -2.17 -3.46
C TYR A 38 4.67 -1.04 -3.06
N GLY A 39 5.81 -0.92 -3.72
CA GLY A 39 6.76 0.17 -3.48
C GLY A 39 6.49 1.41 -4.31
N GLU A 40 5.79 1.30 -5.44
CA GLU A 40 5.74 2.33 -6.48
C GLU A 40 7.16 2.79 -6.87
N GLU A 41 8.13 1.84 -6.84
CA GLU A 41 9.55 2.09 -7.04
C GLU A 41 9.88 2.23 -8.54
N LYS A 42 10.55 3.32 -8.89
CA LYS A 42 10.94 3.59 -10.29
C LYS A 42 12.16 2.78 -10.71
N PHE A 43 13.06 2.49 -9.78
CA PHE A 43 14.30 1.77 -10.03
C PHE A 43 14.19 0.27 -9.72
N THR A 44 13.03 -0.30 -9.97
CA THR A 44 12.67 -1.70 -9.68
C THR A 44 13.72 -2.70 -10.16
N LYS A 45 14.06 -2.67 -11.48
CA LYS A 45 15.02 -3.62 -12.06
C LYS A 45 16.43 -3.45 -11.55
N PRO A 46 17.01 -2.24 -11.46
CA PRO A 46 18.32 -2.04 -10.86
C PRO A 46 18.43 -2.55 -9.43
N ILE A 47 17.43 -2.26 -8.59
CA ILE A 47 17.41 -2.71 -7.19
C ILE A 47 17.29 -4.23 -7.10
N ALA A 48 16.37 -4.86 -7.86
CA ALA A 48 16.23 -6.31 -7.86
C ALA A 48 17.53 -7.02 -8.30
N ARG A 49 18.20 -6.52 -9.33
CA ARG A 49 19.51 -7.06 -9.76
C ARG A 49 20.59 -6.89 -8.70
N ALA A 50 20.64 -5.76 -8.01
CA ALA A 50 21.61 -5.53 -6.95
C ALA A 50 21.37 -6.50 -5.77
N ILE A 51 20.10 -6.75 -5.41
CA ILE A 51 19.74 -7.74 -4.41
C ILE A 51 20.21 -9.14 -4.83
N GLU A 52 19.90 -9.58 -6.05
CA GLU A 52 20.34 -10.89 -6.56
C GLU A 52 21.86 -11.04 -6.55
N LYS A 53 22.57 -10.01 -7.02
CA LYS A 53 24.03 -10.02 -7.05
C LYS A 53 24.62 -10.13 -5.64
N GLN A 54 24.08 -9.38 -4.68
CA GLN A 54 24.59 -9.37 -3.31
C GLN A 54 24.31 -10.70 -2.60
N ARG A 55 23.10 -11.21 -2.68
CA ARG A 55 22.72 -12.48 -2.01
C ARG A 55 23.44 -13.70 -2.59
N ALA A 56 23.92 -13.65 -3.84
CA ALA A 56 24.75 -14.68 -4.44
C ALA A 56 26.17 -14.73 -3.82
N ILE A 57 26.63 -13.63 -3.21
CA ILE A 57 27.92 -13.55 -2.49
C ILE A 57 27.70 -13.94 -1.02
N GLN A 58 26.77 -13.28 -0.36
CA GLN A 58 26.34 -13.58 1.01
C GLN A 58 24.91 -13.11 1.23
N PRO A 59 24.12 -13.78 2.07
CA PRO A 59 22.77 -13.38 2.42
C PRO A 59 22.71 -11.94 2.95
N ILE A 60 21.62 -11.25 2.65
CA ILE A 60 21.34 -9.92 3.17
C ILE A 60 20.52 -10.12 4.45
N GLU A 61 21.13 -9.88 5.61
CA GLU A 61 20.55 -10.24 6.91
C GLU A 61 19.92 -9.05 7.63
N THR A 62 20.51 -7.85 7.44
CA THR A 62 20.13 -6.67 8.21
C THR A 62 19.57 -5.53 7.36
N THR A 63 18.88 -4.62 8.02
CA THR A 63 18.30 -3.44 7.38
C THR A 63 19.36 -2.55 6.75
N PHE A 64 20.55 -2.40 7.39
CA PHE A 64 21.60 -1.55 6.83
C PHE A 64 22.27 -2.21 5.63
N GLN A 65 22.50 -3.51 5.65
CA GLN A 65 23.00 -4.24 4.48
C GLN A 65 22.07 -4.04 3.27
N LEU A 66 20.75 -4.17 3.46
CA LEU A 66 19.78 -3.93 2.40
C LEU A 66 19.80 -2.47 1.93
N VAL A 67 19.90 -1.50 2.85
CA VAL A 67 20.02 -0.08 2.49
C VAL A 67 21.23 0.18 1.61
N ASP A 68 22.38 -0.41 1.91
CA ASP A 68 23.60 -0.23 1.12
C ASP A 68 23.49 -0.87 -0.27
N VAL A 69 22.86 -2.04 -0.37
CA VAL A 69 22.54 -2.67 -1.65
C VAL A 69 21.63 -1.78 -2.50
N ILE A 70 20.56 -1.22 -1.91
CA ILE A 70 19.66 -0.31 -2.61
C ILE A 70 20.39 0.94 -3.09
N LYS A 71 21.21 1.56 -2.24
CA LYS A 71 22.00 2.75 -2.58
C LYS A 71 22.94 2.49 -3.75
N SER A 72 23.59 1.33 -3.78
CA SER A 72 24.51 0.96 -4.87
C SER A 72 23.83 0.84 -6.24
N ALA A 73 22.51 0.61 -6.24
CA ALA A 73 21.71 0.48 -7.46
C ALA A 73 21.10 1.79 -7.96
N LEU A 74 21.20 2.87 -7.17
CA LEU A 74 20.55 4.14 -7.47
C LEU A 74 21.54 5.18 -8.00
N PRO A 75 21.14 6.02 -8.98
CA PRO A 75 21.96 7.13 -9.43
C PRO A 75 22.17 8.19 -8.32
N ASP A 76 23.34 8.84 -8.31
CA ASP A 76 23.69 9.91 -7.38
C ASP A 76 22.62 11.01 -7.28
N LYS A 77 22.01 11.36 -8.41
CA LYS A 77 20.91 12.35 -8.45
C LYS A 77 19.74 11.95 -7.56
N VAL A 78 19.43 10.66 -7.46
CA VAL A 78 18.33 10.13 -6.62
C VAL A 78 18.76 10.12 -5.16
N LEU A 79 20.00 9.74 -4.87
CA LEU A 79 20.56 9.72 -3.51
C LEU A 79 20.56 11.10 -2.84
N ARG A 80 20.67 12.18 -3.65
CA ARG A 80 20.65 13.58 -3.16
C ARG A 80 19.24 14.16 -2.98
N GLN A 81 18.17 13.43 -3.38
CA GLN A 81 16.80 13.91 -3.22
C GLN A 81 16.37 13.87 -1.75
N LYS A 82 15.36 14.72 -1.43
CA LYS A 82 14.74 14.72 -0.10
C LYS A 82 14.02 13.38 0.14
N GLY A 83 14.31 12.76 1.25
CA GLY A 83 13.74 11.48 1.66
C GLY A 83 14.77 10.35 1.68
N HIS A 84 14.42 9.25 2.33
CA HIS A 84 15.33 8.10 2.42
C HIS A 84 15.20 7.24 1.16
N PRO A 85 16.30 6.93 0.43
CA PRO A 85 16.26 6.24 -0.86
C PRO A 85 15.65 4.84 -0.79
N ALA A 86 15.75 4.16 0.34
CA ALA A 86 15.19 2.82 0.52
C ALA A 86 13.72 2.82 0.99
N LYS A 87 13.08 3.99 1.17
CA LYS A 87 11.72 4.07 1.73
C LYS A 87 10.72 3.21 0.96
N GLN A 88 10.73 3.28 -0.37
CA GLN A 88 9.80 2.56 -1.24
C GLN A 88 10.04 1.06 -1.22
N THR A 89 11.31 0.63 -1.22
CA THR A 89 11.67 -0.79 -1.09
C THR A 89 11.20 -1.37 0.24
N PHE A 90 11.44 -0.68 1.36
CA PHE A 90 10.98 -1.15 2.67
C PHE A 90 9.44 -1.15 2.78
N GLN A 91 8.75 -0.19 2.15
CA GLN A 91 7.29 -0.22 2.03
C GLN A 91 6.81 -1.48 1.29
N ALA A 92 7.45 -1.80 0.15
CA ALA A 92 7.11 -2.98 -0.63
C ALA A 92 7.26 -4.28 0.18
N LEU A 93 8.39 -4.42 0.88
CA LEU A 93 8.64 -5.59 1.74
C LEU A 93 7.61 -5.70 2.87
N ARG A 94 7.27 -4.59 3.53
CA ARG A 94 6.30 -4.57 4.63
C ARG A 94 4.92 -5.01 4.17
N ILE A 95 4.47 -4.48 3.03
CA ILE A 95 3.17 -4.83 2.45
C ILE A 95 3.12 -6.31 2.07
N GLU A 96 4.18 -6.83 1.43
CA GLU A 96 4.26 -8.25 1.04
C GLU A 96 4.31 -9.18 2.27
N VAL A 97 5.18 -8.88 3.25
CA VAL A 97 5.31 -9.70 4.48
C VAL A 97 3.99 -9.82 5.22
N ASN A 98 3.23 -8.73 5.33
CA ASN A 98 2.04 -8.69 6.19
C ASN A 98 0.71 -8.78 5.41
N ASP A 99 0.76 -8.96 4.09
CA ASP A 99 -0.44 -8.92 3.21
C ASP A 99 -1.36 -7.72 3.53
N GLU A 100 -0.75 -6.53 3.71
CA GLU A 100 -1.47 -5.34 4.20
C GLU A 100 -2.65 -4.96 3.30
N LEU A 101 -2.49 -5.08 1.98
CA LEU A 101 -3.55 -4.73 1.03
C LEU A 101 -4.65 -5.78 0.99
N GLY A 102 -4.33 -7.08 1.06
CA GLY A 102 -5.33 -8.14 1.15
C GLY A 102 -6.15 -8.04 2.44
N ALA A 103 -5.48 -7.81 3.56
CA ALA A 103 -6.14 -7.59 4.85
C ALA A 103 -7.04 -6.35 4.84
N LEU A 104 -6.59 -5.24 4.22
CA LEU A 104 -7.38 -4.02 4.08
C LEU A 104 -8.63 -4.27 3.24
N GLN A 105 -8.50 -4.91 2.08
CA GLN A 105 -9.64 -5.21 1.21
C GLN A 105 -10.69 -6.05 1.93
N LYS A 106 -10.27 -7.16 2.53
CA LYS A 106 -11.17 -8.04 3.28
C LYS A 106 -11.85 -7.29 4.43
N GLY A 107 -11.09 -6.52 5.20
CA GLY A 107 -11.65 -5.73 6.31
C GLY A 107 -12.65 -4.68 5.84
N LEU A 108 -12.44 -4.05 4.69
CA LEU A 108 -13.40 -3.10 4.10
C LEU A 108 -14.70 -3.79 3.70
N GLU A 109 -14.62 -4.91 2.99
CA GLU A 109 -15.79 -5.67 2.53
C GLU A 109 -16.63 -6.17 3.72
N GLU A 110 -15.97 -6.72 4.74
CA GLU A 110 -16.61 -7.17 5.97
C GLU A 110 -17.25 -5.98 6.73
N ALA A 111 -16.52 -4.87 6.89
CA ALA A 111 -17.05 -3.68 7.58
C ALA A 111 -18.28 -3.11 6.88
N LEU A 112 -18.26 -3.04 5.54
CA LEU A 112 -19.42 -2.56 4.77
C LEU A 112 -20.62 -3.50 4.94
N SER A 113 -20.41 -4.81 4.91
CA SER A 113 -21.50 -5.80 5.07
C SER A 113 -22.20 -5.72 6.43
N LEU A 114 -21.53 -5.20 7.45
CA LEU A 114 -22.06 -5.07 8.82
C LEU A 114 -22.72 -3.73 9.09
N LEU A 115 -22.67 -2.77 8.15
CA LEU A 115 -23.27 -1.46 8.34
C LEU A 115 -24.81 -1.56 8.41
N LYS A 116 -25.37 -0.95 9.44
CA LYS A 116 -26.82 -0.74 9.55
C LYS A 116 -27.28 0.41 8.62
N PRO A 117 -28.56 0.47 8.25
CA PRO A 117 -29.10 1.63 7.54
C PRO A 117 -28.69 2.96 8.21
N ASN A 118 -28.22 3.91 7.42
CA ASN A 118 -27.64 5.18 7.85
C ASN A 118 -26.33 5.08 8.66
N GLY A 119 -25.72 3.89 8.77
CA GLY A 119 -24.37 3.70 9.30
C GLY A 119 -23.33 4.34 8.39
N ARG A 120 -22.14 4.61 8.92
CA ARG A 120 -21.02 5.17 8.17
C ARG A 120 -19.76 4.35 8.41
N CYS A 121 -19.02 4.09 7.35
CA CYS A 121 -17.68 3.54 7.42
C CYS A 121 -16.67 4.64 7.10
N ALA A 122 -15.82 4.98 8.06
CA ALA A 122 -14.79 6.01 7.96
C ALA A 122 -13.40 5.36 8.05
N ILE A 123 -12.59 5.51 7.01
CA ILE A 123 -11.27 4.86 6.90
C ILE A 123 -10.19 5.92 6.73
N ILE A 124 -9.14 5.82 7.56
CA ILE A 124 -7.92 6.62 7.44
C ILE A 124 -6.84 5.77 6.79
N THR A 125 -6.21 6.30 5.76
CA THR A 125 -5.09 5.68 5.04
C THR A 125 -3.85 6.56 5.13
N PHE A 126 -2.64 5.96 5.03
CA PHE A 126 -1.38 6.67 5.19
C PHE A 126 -0.47 6.63 3.96
N HIS A 127 -0.82 5.83 2.95
CA HIS A 127 -0.11 5.80 1.68
C HIS A 127 -1.05 5.67 0.47
N SER A 128 -0.48 5.90 -0.72
CA SER A 128 -1.22 5.98 -1.99
C SER A 128 -1.99 4.72 -2.35
N LEU A 129 -1.43 3.54 -2.06
CA LEU A 129 -2.05 2.26 -2.41
C LEU A 129 -3.29 1.98 -1.56
N GLU A 130 -3.21 2.20 -0.25
CA GLU A 130 -4.37 2.11 0.65
C GLU A 130 -5.48 3.08 0.20
N ASP A 131 -5.14 4.35 -0.02
CA ASP A 131 -6.11 5.37 -0.43
C ASP A 131 -6.78 5.02 -1.76
N ARG A 132 -6.02 4.47 -2.72
CA ARG A 132 -6.53 4.01 -4.00
C ARG A 132 -7.49 2.84 -3.84
N MET A 133 -7.16 1.87 -2.99
CA MET A 133 -8.01 0.71 -2.70
C MET A 133 -9.31 1.14 -2.05
N VAL A 134 -9.27 1.92 -0.96
CA VAL A 134 -10.48 2.44 -0.29
C VAL A 134 -11.35 3.24 -1.23
N LYS A 135 -10.75 4.13 -2.05
CA LYS A 135 -11.47 4.88 -3.08
C LYS A 135 -12.20 3.97 -4.06
N ASN A 136 -11.54 2.91 -4.54
CA ASN A 136 -12.11 2.01 -5.53
C ASN A 136 -13.24 1.17 -4.94
N VAL A 137 -13.05 0.59 -3.75
CA VAL A 137 -14.08 -0.17 -3.03
C VAL A 137 -15.29 0.72 -2.72
N PHE A 138 -15.08 1.91 -2.17
CA PHE A 138 -16.20 2.82 -1.88
C PHE A 138 -16.94 3.27 -3.13
N LYS A 139 -16.21 3.50 -4.24
CA LYS A 139 -16.83 3.82 -5.52
C LYS A 139 -17.66 2.65 -6.05
N GLU A 140 -17.16 1.44 -5.97
CA GLU A 140 -17.87 0.22 -6.42
C GLU A 140 -19.18 0.06 -5.64
N TYR A 141 -19.12 0.08 -4.32
CA TYR A 141 -20.30 -0.10 -3.45
C TYR A 141 -21.31 1.06 -3.56
N SER A 142 -20.87 2.28 -3.87
CA SER A 142 -21.72 3.44 -4.06
C SER A 142 -22.21 3.66 -5.51
N SER A 143 -21.88 2.74 -6.42
CA SER A 143 -22.28 2.82 -7.81
C SER A 143 -23.50 1.94 -8.07
N ALA A 144 -24.49 2.46 -8.80
CA ALA A 144 -25.59 1.64 -9.31
C ALA A 144 -25.04 0.59 -10.29
N PRO A 145 -25.66 -0.58 -10.38
CA PRO A 145 -25.30 -1.59 -11.39
C PRO A 145 -25.29 -0.98 -12.78
N TYR A 146 -24.28 -1.35 -13.60
CA TYR A 146 -24.26 -0.93 -15.00
C TYR A 146 -25.42 -1.55 -15.75
N ILE A 147 -26.20 -0.72 -16.42
CA ILE A 147 -27.29 -1.13 -17.30
C ILE A 147 -26.90 -0.72 -18.71
N ASP A 148 -26.94 -1.66 -19.66
CA ASP A 148 -26.70 -1.34 -21.08
C ASP A 148 -27.76 -0.32 -21.53
N PRO A 149 -27.36 0.86 -22.04
CA PRO A 149 -28.29 1.89 -22.51
C PRO A 149 -29.27 1.43 -23.61
N ARG A 150 -28.97 0.30 -24.26
CA ARG A 150 -29.84 -0.31 -25.30
C ARG A 150 -31.01 -1.11 -24.74
N ILE A 151 -30.99 -1.44 -23.45
CA ILE A 151 -32.07 -2.18 -22.82
C ILE A 151 -33.10 -1.15 -22.30
N PRO A 152 -34.35 -1.18 -22.82
CA PRO A 152 -35.38 -0.25 -22.38
C PRO A 152 -35.89 -0.65 -20.98
N ILE A 153 -35.26 -0.11 -19.93
CA ILE A 153 -35.65 -0.30 -18.53
C ILE A 153 -36.37 0.96 -18.05
N LYS A 154 -37.48 0.79 -17.33
CA LYS A 154 -38.14 1.93 -16.67
C LYS A 154 -37.22 2.50 -15.58
N ALA A 155 -37.24 3.81 -15.42
CA ALA A 155 -36.44 4.48 -14.39
C ALA A 155 -36.74 3.97 -12.96
N SER A 156 -37.98 3.50 -12.70
CA SER A 156 -38.41 2.87 -11.46
C SER A 156 -37.70 1.53 -11.17
N ASP A 157 -37.24 0.85 -12.21
CA ASP A 157 -36.70 -0.51 -12.11
C ASP A 157 -35.15 -0.50 -12.02
N ILE A 158 -34.56 0.69 -12.10
CA ILE A 158 -33.12 0.88 -11.92
C ILE A 158 -32.78 0.75 -10.43
N LYS A 159 -32.10 -0.35 -10.07
CA LYS A 159 -31.61 -0.54 -8.71
C LYS A 159 -30.61 0.56 -8.37
N GLN A 160 -30.91 1.35 -7.34
CA GLN A 160 -29.97 2.33 -6.79
C GLN A 160 -28.85 1.61 -6.02
N ALA A 161 -27.73 2.28 -5.81
CA ALA A 161 -26.67 1.77 -4.96
C ALA A 161 -27.17 1.68 -3.50
N ASP A 162 -26.74 0.62 -2.82
CA ASP A 162 -27.12 0.39 -1.41
C ASP A 162 -26.35 1.35 -0.46
N TYR A 163 -25.28 1.98 -0.94
CA TYR A 163 -24.42 2.88 -0.18
C TYR A 163 -24.31 4.27 -0.85
N ASN A 164 -24.07 5.28 -0.05
CA ASN A 164 -23.84 6.65 -0.52
C ASN A 164 -22.41 7.11 -0.19
N LEU A 165 -21.67 7.53 -1.21
CA LEU A 165 -20.34 8.10 -1.01
C LEU A 165 -20.44 9.48 -0.34
N ILE A 166 -20.05 9.56 0.92
CA ILE A 166 -20.08 10.82 1.70
C ILE A 166 -18.94 11.74 1.29
N THR A 167 -17.73 11.20 1.14
CA THR A 167 -16.56 11.98 0.74
C THR A 167 -16.17 11.69 -0.73
N LYS A 168 -16.47 12.62 -1.64
CA LYS A 168 -16.00 12.52 -3.04
C LYS A 168 -14.47 12.70 -3.16
N LYS A 169 -13.88 13.55 -2.31
CA LYS A 169 -12.43 13.74 -2.17
C LYS A 169 -12.02 13.32 -0.76
N PRO A 170 -10.77 12.84 -0.55
CA PRO A 170 -10.32 12.54 0.79
C PRO A 170 -10.24 13.82 1.62
N ILE A 171 -10.55 13.71 2.90
CA ILE A 171 -10.27 14.75 3.89
C ILE A 171 -8.82 14.55 4.33
N THR A 172 -8.04 15.62 4.36
CA THR A 172 -6.64 15.65 4.79
C THR A 172 -6.50 16.48 6.06
N ALA A 173 -5.40 16.29 6.79
CA ALA A 173 -5.08 17.06 7.98
C ALA A 173 -5.04 18.58 7.69
N THR A 174 -5.51 19.37 8.63
CA THR A 174 -5.41 20.84 8.59
C THR A 174 -3.99 21.29 8.95
N ASP A 175 -3.68 22.58 8.67
CA ASP A 175 -2.39 23.14 9.04
C ASP A 175 -2.16 23.16 10.56
N GLU A 176 -3.24 23.30 11.35
CA GLU A 176 -3.20 23.22 12.80
C GLU A 176 -2.83 21.80 13.26
N GLU A 177 -3.50 20.79 12.71
CA GLU A 177 -3.22 19.39 13.03
C GLU A 177 -1.79 19.02 12.61
N LEU A 178 -1.30 19.50 11.47
CA LEU A 178 0.07 19.23 11.03
C LEU A 178 1.14 19.82 11.96
N LYS A 179 0.85 20.92 12.63
CA LYS A 179 1.75 21.51 13.63
C LYS A 179 1.81 20.68 14.91
N GLU A 180 0.68 20.14 15.34
CA GLU A 180 0.59 19.33 16.55
C GLU A 180 1.02 17.88 16.30
N ASN A 181 0.63 17.32 15.16
CA ASN A 181 0.87 15.93 14.79
C ASN A 181 1.45 15.82 13.37
N HIS A 182 2.75 15.96 13.25
CA HIS A 182 3.44 15.86 11.96
C HIS A 182 3.22 14.50 11.25
N ARG A 183 2.83 13.44 11.96
CA ARG A 183 2.54 12.12 11.37
C ARG A 183 1.26 12.11 10.55
N SER A 184 0.34 13.05 10.75
CA SER A 184 -0.90 13.19 9.98
C SER A 184 -0.68 13.69 8.54
N HIS A 185 0.53 14.12 8.17
CA HIS A 185 0.87 14.68 6.85
C HIS A 185 0.44 13.79 5.66
N SER A 186 0.51 12.48 5.81
CA SER A 186 0.10 11.54 4.75
C SER A 186 -1.29 10.92 4.98
N ALA A 187 -1.96 11.28 6.07
CA ALA A 187 -3.28 10.74 6.40
C ALA A 187 -4.36 11.25 5.43
N LYS A 188 -5.22 10.33 5.01
CA LYS A 188 -6.38 10.64 4.18
C LYS A 188 -7.60 9.90 4.74
N LEU A 189 -8.64 10.65 5.07
CA LEU A 189 -9.90 10.10 5.55
C LEU A 189 -10.91 10.02 4.39
N ARG A 190 -11.52 8.84 4.23
CA ARG A 190 -12.67 8.63 3.34
C ARG A 190 -13.84 8.06 4.11
N VAL A 191 -15.05 8.43 3.70
CA VAL A 191 -16.32 8.03 4.35
C VAL A 191 -17.35 7.64 3.29
N ILE A 192 -18.01 6.51 3.54
CA ILE A 192 -19.18 6.00 2.82
C ILE A 192 -20.34 5.78 3.76
#